data_11a421b0acd9937c558c3b4df6956059
#
_entry.id   11a421b0acd9937c558c3b4df6956059
#
_cell.length_a   1.000
_cell.length_b   1.000
_cell.length_c   1.000
_cell.angle_alpha   90.00
_cell.angle_beta   90.00
_cell.angle_gamma   90.00
#
_symmetry.space_group_name_H-M   'P 1'
#
loop_
_entity.id
_entity.type
_entity.pdbx_description
1 polymer ?
#
loop_
_entity_poly.entity_id
_entity_poly.type
_entity_poly.pdbx_seq_one_letter_code
_entity_poly.pdbx_strand_id
1 'polypeptide(L)'
;LEQRALTDKPPPGMSSREHVIRIIYEELVGILGTAKEIPAKPQRILLVGLYGQGKTTTAGKLAKDLHKRGMKVGLVAGDVHRPAAYDQLKQIGKMVNVPVFGDPDAKNATSIAKAAMKEFKGYDVIIFDTSGRHALEEDLTKEIKNIAKAVDAEHKLLVLDAQTGQQAGPQAKAFHEAVGLTGVILTKMDGTAKGGGALSAVAETGASICYIGVGEHLEDLEKFDPDRFISRLLGMGDIKSLIEAASEVMDERKAEETARKLMSGKFTLRDMYDQMEMLQGMGPFKKLASMLPGLADKMTDQDVEMTQERLARFKVIMDSMNEEELGNPKMIKSSRVTRIARGSGTTTKQVRELLKQYDASLKAMKGFMGNRKMRRQLMKQFKDFDMTKGG
;
A
#
# COMPACT_ATOMS: atom_id res chain seq x y z
N LEU A 1 10.98 2.16 26.79
CA LEU A 1 9.52 2.15 26.64
C LEU A 1 8.82 2.17 28.01
N GLU A 2 9.04 1.14 28.85
CA GLU A 2 8.42 1.02 30.17
C GLU A 2 8.75 2.24 31.06
N GLN A 3 10.02 2.62 31.12
CA GLN A 3 10.47 3.76 31.91
C GLN A 3 9.77 5.06 31.49
N ARG A 4 9.68 5.35 30.19
CA ARG A 4 8.96 6.53 29.67
C ARG A 4 7.47 6.47 29.98
N ALA A 5 6.84 5.29 29.82
CA ALA A 5 5.41 5.11 30.10
C ALA A 5 5.04 5.35 31.58
N LEU A 6 5.99 5.10 32.51
CA LEU A 6 5.79 5.30 33.95
C LEU A 6 6.16 6.71 34.43
N THR A 7 7.12 7.38 33.79
CA THR A 7 7.65 8.68 34.23
C THR A 7 7.04 9.88 33.54
N ASP A 8 6.67 9.75 32.27
CA ASP A 8 6.17 10.87 31.48
C ASP A 8 4.70 11.15 31.81
N LYS A 9 4.40 12.41 32.15
CA LYS A 9 3.01 12.82 32.41
C LYS A 9 2.26 13.08 31.08
N PRO A 10 1.00 12.63 30.97
CA PRO A 10 0.21 12.92 29.79
C PRO A 10 0.00 14.43 29.61
N PRO A 11 0.11 14.94 28.38
CA PRO A 11 -0.20 16.33 28.07
C PRO A 11 -1.65 16.70 28.47
N PRO A 12 -1.93 17.98 28.74
CA PRO A 12 -3.28 18.43 29.07
C PRO A 12 -4.29 18.04 27.99
N GLY A 13 -5.35 17.32 28.38
CA GLY A 13 -6.42 16.89 27.49
C GLY A 13 -6.23 15.50 26.86
N MET A 14 -5.10 14.83 27.11
CA MET A 14 -4.84 13.46 26.65
C MET A 14 -5.08 12.47 27.79
N SER A 15 -5.77 11.36 27.51
CA SER A 15 -5.93 10.25 28.46
C SER A 15 -4.63 9.48 28.65
N SER A 16 -4.46 8.83 29.82
CA SER A 16 -3.28 7.98 30.07
C SER A 16 -3.11 6.88 29.01
N ARG A 17 -4.21 6.33 28.50
CA ARG A 17 -4.18 5.31 27.43
C ARG A 17 -3.63 5.90 26.13
N GLU A 18 -4.09 7.05 25.72
CA GLU A 18 -3.62 7.73 24.50
C GLU A 18 -2.14 8.12 24.62
N HIS A 19 -1.74 8.54 25.82
CA HIS A 19 -0.34 8.87 26.11
C HIS A 19 0.58 7.66 25.95
N VAL A 20 0.21 6.52 26.53
CA VAL A 20 0.97 5.26 26.40
C VAL A 20 1.03 4.80 24.92
N ILE A 21 -0.07 4.87 24.18
CA ILE A 21 -0.09 4.53 22.75
C ILE A 21 0.87 5.44 21.98
N ARG A 22 0.89 6.74 22.28
CA ARG A 22 1.82 7.69 21.66
C ARG A 22 3.28 7.35 21.94
N ILE A 23 3.62 7.01 23.18
CA ILE A 23 4.99 6.60 23.55
C ILE A 23 5.38 5.34 22.78
N ILE A 24 4.49 4.33 22.72
CA ILE A 24 4.74 3.12 21.95
C ILE A 24 4.98 3.45 20.47
N TYR A 25 4.15 4.30 19.88
CA TYR A 25 4.28 4.75 18.50
C TYR A 25 5.64 5.41 18.24
N GLU A 26 6.02 6.41 19.06
CA GLU A 26 7.28 7.12 18.93
C GLU A 26 8.51 6.19 19.04
N GLU A 27 8.49 5.25 20.00
CA GLU A 27 9.57 4.28 20.17
C GLU A 27 9.67 3.31 18.99
N LEU A 28 8.53 2.80 18.48
CA LEU A 28 8.52 1.89 17.35
C LEU A 28 8.98 2.58 16.06
N VAL A 29 8.56 3.83 15.82
CA VAL A 29 9.05 4.64 14.70
C VAL A 29 10.55 4.87 14.84
N GLY A 30 11.02 5.17 16.05
CA GLY A 30 12.45 5.34 16.36
C GLY A 30 13.29 4.08 16.06
N ILE A 31 12.78 2.89 16.36
CA ILE A 31 13.44 1.59 16.04
C ILE A 31 13.57 1.40 14.52
N LEU A 32 12.51 1.70 13.77
CA LEU A 32 12.52 1.56 12.31
C LEU A 32 13.41 2.58 11.62
N GLY A 33 13.67 3.71 12.28
CA GLY A 33 14.49 4.79 11.76
C GLY A 33 13.89 5.44 10.51
N THR A 34 14.75 6.01 9.67
CA THR A 34 14.33 6.65 8.42
C THR A 34 14.32 5.66 7.27
N ALA A 35 13.33 5.79 6.39
CA ALA A 35 13.28 5.04 5.15
C ALA A 35 14.52 5.32 4.30
N LYS A 36 15.09 4.27 3.72
CA LYS A 36 16.22 4.41 2.78
C LYS A 36 15.72 4.23 1.35
N GLU A 37 15.67 5.31 0.60
CA GLU A 37 15.32 5.19 -0.82
C GLU A 37 16.42 4.54 -1.64
N ILE A 38 16.02 3.74 -2.63
CA ILE A 38 16.90 3.31 -3.70
C ILE A 38 16.93 4.44 -4.73
N PRO A 39 18.07 5.12 -4.91
CA PRO A 39 18.14 6.27 -5.80
C PRO A 39 18.03 5.85 -7.27
N ALA A 40 17.50 6.72 -8.12
CA ALA A 40 17.51 6.56 -9.56
C ALA A 40 18.90 6.98 -10.12
N LYS A 41 19.89 6.11 -9.96
CA LYS A 41 21.27 6.27 -10.47
C LYS A 41 21.83 4.92 -10.89
N PRO A 42 22.94 4.86 -11.67
CA PRO A 42 23.60 3.61 -12.00
C PRO A 42 24.00 2.81 -10.76
N GLN A 43 23.55 1.54 -10.69
CA GLN A 43 23.76 0.66 -9.53
C GLN A 43 23.44 -0.81 -9.82
N ARG A 44 23.94 -1.68 -8.95
CA ARG A 44 23.67 -3.13 -8.97
C ARG A 44 22.96 -3.53 -7.70
N ILE A 45 21.84 -4.23 -7.87
CA ILE A 45 20.94 -4.63 -6.80
C ILE A 45 20.92 -6.15 -6.72
N LEU A 46 21.29 -6.70 -5.59
CA LEU A 46 21.21 -8.13 -5.30
C LEU A 46 20.05 -8.40 -4.36
N LEU A 47 19.08 -9.20 -4.80
CA LEU A 47 17.97 -9.65 -3.96
C LEU A 47 18.33 -10.97 -3.30
N VAL A 48 18.22 -11.01 -1.97
CA VAL A 48 18.48 -12.21 -1.16
C VAL A 48 17.26 -12.51 -0.28
N GLY A 49 17.14 -13.76 0.19
CA GLY A 49 16.03 -14.19 1.05
C GLY A 49 15.68 -15.65 0.82
N LEU A 50 14.88 -16.24 1.72
CA LEU A 50 14.48 -17.64 1.62
C LEU A 50 13.48 -17.89 0.50
N TYR A 51 13.19 -19.17 0.25
CA TYR A 51 12.19 -19.60 -0.71
C TYR A 51 10.80 -19.06 -0.37
N GLY A 52 10.03 -18.68 -1.38
CA GLY A 52 8.64 -18.22 -1.20
C GLY A 52 8.48 -16.80 -0.67
N GLN A 53 9.55 -16.08 -0.38
CA GLN A 53 9.49 -14.71 0.15
C GLN A 53 9.25 -13.62 -0.91
N GLY A 54 9.07 -13.97 -2.18
CA GLY A 54 8.66 -13.04 -3.24
C GLY A 54 9.80 -12.31 -3.94
N LYS A 55 11.05 -12.85 -3.93
CA LYS A 55 12.22 -12.23 -4.61
C LYS A 55 11.97 -11.95 -6.08
N THR A 56 11.56 -12.95 -6.85
CA THR A 56 11.32 -12.85 -8.30
C THR A 56 10.25 -11.79 -8.63
N THR A 57 9.15 -11.79 -7.88
CA THR A 57 8.09 -10.76 -8.03
C THR A 57 8.62 -9.37 -7.65
N THR A 58 9.41 -9.28 -6.58
CA THR A 58 10.05 -8.02 -6.14
C THR A 58 11.05 -7.51 -7.17
N ALA A 59 11.81 -8.39 -7.85
CA ALA A 59 12.69 -8.00 -8.95
C ALA A 59 11.91 -7.29 -10.06
N GLY A 60 10.75 -7.84 -10.44
CA GLY A 60 9.86 -7.21 -11.42
C GLY A 60 9.27 -5.89 -10.98
N LYS A 61 8.82 -5.80 -9.73
CA LYS A 61 8.28 -4.55 -9.15
C LYS A 61 9.32 -3.43 -9.11
N LEU A 62 10.53 -3.73 -8.62
CA LEU A 62 11.65 -2.79 -8.63
C LEU A 62 12.06 -2.38 -10.04
N ALA A 63 12.13 -3.34 -10.97
CA ALA A 63 12.44 -3.05 -12.36
C ALA A 63 11.42 -2.08 -12.97
N LYS A 64 10.13 -2.29 -12.71
CA LYS A 64 9.05 -1.41 -13.16
C LYS A 64 9.16 -0.01 -12.56
N ASP A 65 9.39 0.11 -11.24
CA ASP A 65 9.55 1.41 -10.56
C ASP A 65 10.74 2.19 -11.13
N LEU A 66 11.93 1.55 -11.23
CA LEU A 66 13.13 2.19 -11.73
C LEU A 66 13.03 2.53 -13.22
N HIS A 67 12.39 1.66 -14.03
CA HIS A 67 12.14 1.94 -15.44
C HIS A 67 11.20 3.14 -15.65
N LYS A 68 10.12 3.24 -14.85
CA LYS A 68 9.23 4.43 -14.84
C LYS A 68 9.99 5.71 -14.46
N ARG A 69 11.04 5.61 -13.66
CA ARG A 69 11.92 6.73 -13.28
C ARG A 69 13.00 7.04 -14.30
N GLY A 70 12.89 6.46 -15.52
CA GLY A 70 13.76 6.73 -16.66
C GLY A 70 15.06 5.95 -16.69
N MET A 71 15.26 4.93 -15.82
CA MET A 71 16.46 4.13 -15.78
C MET A 71 16.41 3.00 -16.82
N LYS A 72 17.54 2.71 -17.45
CA LYS A 72 17.72 1.53 -18.29
C LYS A 72 18.03 0.32 -17.41
N VAL A 73 17.04 -0.55 -17.22
CA VAL A 73 17.09 -1.67 -16.27
C VAL A 73 17.28 -3.00 -16.98
N GLY A 74 18.09 -3.89 -16.40
CA GLY A 74 18.25 -5.29 -16.78
C GLY A 74 17.96 -6.22 -15.60
N LEU A 75 17.28 -7.34 -15.84
CA LEU A 75 16.99 -8.39 -14.86
C LEU A 75 17.91 -9.59 -15.11
N VAL A 76 18.42 -10.21 -14.04
CA VAL A 76 19.28 -11.39 -14.10
C VAL A 76 18.67 -12.54 -13.32
N ALA A 77 18.41 -13.66 -14.01
CA ALA A 77 17.91 -14.89 -13.40
C ALA A 77 19.09 -15.70 -12.83
N GLY A 78 19.34 -15.53 -11.54
CA GLY A 78 20.43 -16.21 -10.82
C GLY A 78 19.98 -17.46 -10.05
N ASP A 79 18.72 -17.87 -10.15
CA ASP A 79 18.24 -19.11 -9.53
C ASP A 79 18.48 -20.32 -10.44
N VAL A 80 19.62 -20.97 -10.26
CA VAL A 80 20.03 -22.16 -11.03
C VAL A 80 19.45 -23.47 -10.47
N HIS A 81 18.70 -23.41 -9.36
CA HIS A 81 18.18 -24.60 -8.68
C HIS A 81 16.73 -24.91 -9.05
N ARG A 82 16.02 -23.93 -9.64
CA ARG A 82 14.63 -24.09 -10.09
C ARG A 82 14.53 -24.01 -11.61
N PRO A 83 14.17 -25.09 -12.30
CA PRO A 83 14.12 -25.10 -13.77
C PRO A 83 13.23 -24.00 -14.37
N ALA A 84 12.11 -23.66 -13.71
CA ALA A 84 11.17 -22.65 -14.20
C ALA A 84 11.51 -21.19 -13.76
N ALA A 85 12.57 -20.97 -12.99
CA ALA A 85 12.86 -19.63 -12.45
C ALA A 85 13.20 -18.62 -13.57
N TYR A 86 13.99 -19.04 -14.55
CA TYR A 86 14.32 -18.22 -15.72
C TYR A 86 13.07 -17.82 -16.51
N ASP A 87 12.20 -18.78 -16.82
CA ASP A 87 10.98 -18.52 -17.59
C ASP A 87 10.01 -17.62 -16.82
N GLN A 88 9.89 -17.81 -15.50
CA GLN A 88 9.11 -16.95 -14.62
C GLN A 88 9.62 -15.51 -14.69
N LEU A 89 10.92 -15.28 -14.50
CA LEU A 89 11.50 -13.93 -14.54
C LEU A 89 11.37 -13.32 -15.94
N LYS A 90 11.51 -14.13 -16.99
CA LYS A 90 11.34 -13.72 -18.40
C LYS A 90 9.92 -13.26 -18.71
N GLN A 91 8.90 -13.93 -18.17
CA GLN A 91 7.51 -13.48 -18.27
C GLN A 91 7.32 -12.13 -17.58
N ILE A 92 7.85 -11.97 -16.36
CA ILE A 92 7.81 -10.71 -15.62
C ILE A 92 8.52 -9.61 -16.40
N GLY A 93 9.72 -9.87 -16.93
CA GLY A 93 10.48 -8.93 -17.76
C GLY A 93 9.67 -8.42 -18.97
N LYS A 94 8.96 -9.33 -19.65
CA LYS A 94 8.05 -8.95 -20.75
C LYS A 94 6.93 -8.02 -20.29
N MET A 95 6.33 -8.31 -19.13
CA MET A 95 5.22 -7.49 -18.59
C MET A 95 5.67 -6.06 -18.23
N VAL A 96 6.92 -5.89 -17.80
CA VAL A 96 7.48 -4.57 -17.41
C VAL A 96 8.33 -3.93 -18.51
N ASN A 97 8.44 -4.58 -19.66
CA ASN A 97 9.26 -4.15 -20.81
C ASN A 97 10.75 -3.97 -20.44
N VAL A 98 11.29 -4.93 -19.70
CA VAL A 98 12.69 -4.97 -19.26
C VAL A 98 13.34 -6.27 -19.71
N PRO A 99 14.54 -6.25 -20.33
CA PRO A 99 15.21 -7.44 -20.76
C PRO A 99 15.68 -8.29 -19.58
N VAL A 100 15.70 -9.61 -19.81
CA VAL A 100 16.12 -10.60 -18.82
C VAL A 100 17.29 -11.41 -19.39
N PHE A 101 18.37 -11.50 -18.64
CA PHE A 101 19.48 -12.38 -18.90
C PHE A 101 19.46 -13.59 -17.95
N GLY A 102 19.77 -14.75 -18.47
CA GLY A 102 19.87 -15.98 -17.69
C GLY A 102 20.28 -17.14 -18.60
N ASP A 103 20.75 -18.20 -18.00
CA ASP A 103 21.12 -19.43 -18.68
C ASP A 103 20.51 -20.61 -17.93
N PRO A 104 19.44 -21.25 -18.50
CA PRO A 104 18.73 -22.35 -17.85
C PRO A 104 19.61 -23.60 -17.62
N ASP A 105 20.66 -23.77 -18.43
CA ASP A 105 21.57 -24.92 -18.36
C ASP A 105 22.77 -24.68 -17.43
N ALA A 106 22.95 -23.45 -16.97
CA ALA A 106 24.05 -23.12 -16.09
C ALA A 106 23.84 -23.71 -14.67
N LYS A 107 24.89 -24.33 -14.17
CA LYS A 107 24.95 -24.87 -12.80
C LYS A 107 25.60 -23.93 -11.78
N ASN A 108 26.00 -22.74 -12.20
CA ASN A 108 26.73 -21.79 -11.36
C ASN A 108 26.18 -20.36 -11.54
N ALA A 109 25.49 -19.91 -10.51
CA ALA A 109 24.90 -18.58 -10.49
C ALA A 109 25.92 -17.44 -10.61
N THR A 110 27.16 -17.64 -10.11
CA THR A 110 28.24 -16.66 -10.23
C THR A 110 28.72 -16.49 -11.70
N SER A 111 28.66 -17.54 -12.50
CA SER A 111 28.99 -17.46 -13.93
C SER A 111 27.93 -16.66 -14.69
N ILE A 112 26.66 -16.90 -14.40
CA ILE A 112 25.53 -16.11 -14.94
C ILE A 112 25.71 -14.63 -14.58
N ALA A 113 26.00 -14.33 -13.32
CA ALA A 113 26.18 -12.97 -12.84
C ALA A 113 27.31 -12.24 -13.60
N LYS A 114 28.46 -12.88 -13.79
CA LYS A 114 29.58 -12.32 -14.57
C LYS A 114 29.23 -12.12 -16.05
N ALA A 115 28.50 -13.04 -16.67
CA ALA A 115 28.07 -12.94 -18.05
C ALA A 115 27.04 -11.79 -18.21
N ALA A 116 26.11 -11.69 -17.28
CA ALA A 116 25.11 -10.61 -17.25
C ALA A 116 25.75 -9.22 -17.16
N MET A 117 26.83 -9.06 -16.40
CA MET A 117 27.57 -7.79 -16.33
C MET A 117 28.18 -7.37 -17.68
N LYS A 118 28.51 -8.32 -18.53
CA LYS A 118 28.99 -8.04 -19.91
C LYS A 118 27.83 -7.72 -20.84
N GLU A 119 26.73 -8.51 -20.76
CA GLU A 119 25.55 -8.33 -21.57
C GLU A 119 24.88 -6.98 -21.31
N PHE A 120 24.73 -6.60 -20.05
CA PHE A 120 24.12 -5.35 -19.64
C PHE A 120 25.12 -4.19 -19.51
N LYS A 121 26.24 -4.24 -20.25
CA LYS A 121 27.17 -3.11 -20.31
C LYS A 121 26.42 -1.85 -20.84
N GLY A 122 26.46 -0.77 -20.06
CA GLY A 122 25.76 0.47 -20.40
C GLY A 122 24.28 0.51 -19.97
N TYR A 123 23.84 -0.44 -19.14
CA TYR A 123 22.60 -0.33 -18.40
C TYR A 123 22.84 0.42 -17.09
N ASP A 124 21.83 1.21 -16.68
CA ASP A 124 21.92 1.99 -15.45
C ASP A 124 21.75 1.08 -14.23
N VAL A 125 20.76 0.20 -14.26
CA VAL A 125 20.46 -0.68 -13.13
C VAL A 125 20.42 -2.13 -13.56
N ILE A 126 21.10 -3.00 -12.78
CA ILE A 126 21.07 -4.44 -12.97
C ILE A 126 20.56 -5.06 -11.68
N ILE A 127 19.45 -5.80 -11.76
CA ILE A 127 18.81 -6.46 -10.61
C ILE A 127 19.03 -7.96 -10.72
N PHE A 128 19.68 -8.53 -9.70
CA PHE A 128 19.98 -9.95 -9.62
C PHE A 128 18.94 -10.64 -8.73
N ASP A 129 18.10 -11.51 -9.33
CA ASP A 129 17.20 -12.41 -8.60
C ASP A 129 17.96 -13.69 -8.27
N THR A 130 18.22 -13.94 -6.99
CA THR A 130 19.00 -15.11 -6.55
C THR A 130 18.10 -16.26 -6.14
N SER A 131 18.68 -17.46 -6.06
CA SER A 131 18.03 -18.64 -5.53
C SER A 131 17.56 -18.42 -4.07
N GLY A 132 16.48 -19.09 -3.70
CA GLY A 132 15.98 -19.17 -2.33
C GLY A 132 15.90 -20.63 -1.94
N ARG A 133 16.42 -20.98 -0.78
CA ARG A 133 16.23 -22.29 -0.14
C ARG A 133 15.35 -22.16 1.10
N HIS A 134 14.91 -23.27 1.65
CA HIS A 134 14.05 -23.29 2.86
C HIS A 134 14.80 -22.85 4.12
N ALA A 135 16.12 -22.97 4.13
CA ALA A 135 16.99 -22.51 5.21
C ALA A 135 18.25 -21.84 4.65
N LEU A 136 18.90 -21.04 5.47
CA LEU A 136 20.20 -20.44 5.13
C LEU A 136 21.31 -21.44 5.42
N GLU A 137 21.52 -22.36 4.49
CA GLU A 137 22.57 -23.36 4.53
C GLU A 137 23.92 -22.75 4.09
N GLU A 138 25.03 -23.40 4.44
CA GLU A 138 26.37 -22.94 4.10
C GLU A 138 26.57 -22.74 2.58
N ASP A 139 26.03 -23.66 1.77
CA ASP A 139 26.13 -23.59 0.30
C ASP A 139 25.42 -22.39 -0.28
N LEU A 140 24.21 -22.06 0.20
CA LEU A 140 23.48 -20.85 -0.18
C LEU A 140 24.27 -19.60 0.25
N THR A 141 24.79 -19.60 1.46
CA THR A 141 25.63 -18.51 1.97
C THR A 141 26.87 -18.27 1.09
N LYS A 142 27.56 -19.33 0.71
CA LYS A 142 28.72 -19.26 -0.19
C LYS A 142 28.33 -18.75 -1.59
N GLU A 143 27.24 -19.27 -2.15
CA GLU A 143 26.73 -18.84 -3.45
C GLU A 143 26.42 -17.34 -3.47
N ILE A 144 25.65 -16.85 -2.49
CA ILE A 144 25.28 -15.44 -2.39
C ILE A 144 26.51 -14.55 -2.19
N LYS A 145 27.46 -14.95 -1.33
CA LYS A 145 28.73 -14.23 -1.16
C LYS A 145 29.51 -14.12 -2.46
N ASN A 146 29.57 -15.19 -3.23
CA ASN A 146 30.30 -15.22 -4.50
C ASN A 146 29.65 -14.33 -5.55
N ILE A 147 28.30 -14.33 -5.64
CA ILE A 147 27.57 -13.45 -6.53
C ILE A 147 27.79 -11.99 -6.12
N ALA A 148 27.60 -11.66 -4.83
CA ALA A 148 27.75 -10.30 -4.32
C ALA A 148 29.14 -9.70 -4.66
N LYS A 149 30.21 -10.51 -4.50
CA LYS A 149 31.59 -10.12 -4.88
C LYS A 149 31.76 -9.99 -6.39
N ALA A 150 31.17 -10.93 -7.16
CA ALA A 150 31.39 -10.97 -8.63
C ALA A 150 30.74 -9.76 -9.32
N VAL A 151 29.65 -9.23 -8.80
CA VAL A 151 28.91 -8.09 -9.38
C VAL A 151 29.19 -6.78 -8.66
N ASP A 152 29.88 -6.81 -7.53
CA ASP A 152 30.14 -5.63 -6.69
C ASP A 152 28.85 -4.86 -6.41
N ALA A 153 27.86 -5.56 -5.82
CA ALA A 153 26.53 -5.04 -5.61
C ALA A 153 26.51 -3.92 -4.56
N GLU A 154 26.08 -2.72 -4.97
CA GLU A 154 25.92 -1.56 -4.09
C GLU A 154 24.74 -1.75 -3.13
N HIS A 155 23.67 -2.41 -3.60
CA HIS A 155 22.49 -2.73 -2.80
C HIS A 155 22.32 -4.24 -2.66
N LYS A 156 22.37 -4.69 -1.42
CA LYS A 156 22.09 -6.07 -1.01
C LYS A 156 20.83 -6.06 -0.17
N LEU A 157 19.70 -6.41 -0.80
CA LEU A 157 18.37 -6.23 -0.24
C LEU A 157 17.80 -7.58 0.20
N LEU A 158 17.47 -7.69 1.48
CA LEU A 158 16.74 -8.83 1.99
C LEU A 158 15.27 -8.68 1.63
N VAL A 159 14.72 -9.63 0.89
CA VAL A 159 13.28 -9.77 0.66
C VAL A 159 12.72 -10.67 1.75
N LEU A 160 11.80 -10.14 2.54
CA LEU A 160 11.24 -10.76 3.72
C LEU A 160 9.72 -10.77 3.66
N ASP A 161 9.11 -11.93 3.84
CA ASP A 161 7.66 -12.07 3.96
C ASP A 161 7.17 -11.51 5.29
N ALA A 162 6.19 -10.62 5.28
CA ALA A 162 5.59 -10.04 6.48
C ALA A 162 5.02 -11.10 7.45
N GLN A 163 4.69 -12.29 6.95
CA GLN A 163 4.18 -13.41 7.74
C GLN A 163 5.26 -14.17 8.51
N THR A 164 6.55 -13.90 8.25
CA THR A 164 7.68 -14.61 8.89
C THR A 164 7.68 -14.46 10.43
N GLY A 165 7.10 -13.38 10.95
CA GLY A 165 6.95 -13.15 12.38
C GLY A 165 8.30 -13.08 13.10
N GLN A 166 8.46 -13.76 14.24
CA GLN A 166 9.66 -13.72 15.07
C GLN A 166 10.91 -14.31 14.41
N GLN A 167 10.75 -15.19 13.42
CA GLN A 167 11.88 -15.77 12.67
C GLN A 167 12.57 -14.75 11.74
N ALA A 168 11.96 -13.59 11.52
CA ALA A 168 12.51 -12.55 10.69
C ALA A 168 13.85 -11.99 11.20
N GLY A 169 13.98 -11.81 12.53
CA GLY A 169 15.22 -11.32 13.15
C GLY A 169 16.40 -12.26 12.93
N PRO A 170 16.37 -13.52 13.39
CA PRO A 170 17.42 -14.50 13.15
C PRO A 170 17.76 -14.66 11.66
N GLN A 171 16.76 -14.69 10.79
CA GLN A 171 16.96 -14.78 9.35
C GLN A 171 17.70 -13.55 8.81
N ALA A 172 17.29 -12.34 9.16
CA ALA A 172 17.92 -11.11 8.72
C ALA A 172 19.36 -11.01 9.20
N LYS A 173 19.64 -11.39 10.46
CA LYS A 173 20.98 -11.45 11.03
C LYS A 173 21.88 -12.37 10.22
N ALA A 174 21.45 -13.57 9.92
CA ALA A 174 22.24 -14.56 9.18
C ALA A 174 22.57 -14.07 7.75
N PHE A 175 21.60 -13.46 7.04
CA PHE A 175 21.88 -12.82 5.74
C PHE A 175 22.79 -11.60 5.87
N HIS A 176 22.66 -10.82 6.94
CA HIS A 176 23.52 -9.66 7.19
C HIS A 176 24.97 -10.08 7.40
N GLU A 177 25.22 -11.10 8.22
CA GLU A 177 26.54 -11.69 8.44
C GLU A 177 27.13 -12.30 7.15
N ALA A 178 26.26 -12.82 6.29
CA ALA A 178 26.69 -13.42 5.02
C ALA A 178 27.17 -12.37 4.02
N VAL A 179 26.41 -11.29 3.79
CA VAL A 179 26.67 -10.37 2.66
C VAL A 179 26.67 -8.88 3.04
N GLY A 180 26.40 -8.52 4.29
CA GLY A 180 26.28 -7.12 4.71
C GLY A 180 25.08 -6.46 4.05
N LEU A 181 23.88 -6.75 4.53
CA LEU A 181 22.63 -6.16 4.01
C LEU A 181 22.69 -4.64 4.03
N THR A 182 22.17 -4.02 2.98
CA THR A 182 22.07 -2.57 2.86
C THR A 182 20.63 -2.07 3.02
N GLY A 183 19.64 -2.98 2.96
CA GLY A 183 18.24 -2.68 3.12
C GLY A 183 17.37 -3.93 3.16
N VAL A 184 16.10 -3.73 3.50
CA VAL A 184 15.06 -4.76 3.58
C VAL A 184 13.87 -4.36 2.73
N ILE A 185 13.24 -5.32 2.09
CA ILE A 185 11.95 -5.17 1.40
C ILE A 185 10.97 -6.14 2.05
N LEU A 186 9.86 -5.61 2.54
CA LEU A 186 8.78 -6.43 3.09
C LEU A 186 7.78 -6.78 2.00
N THR A 187 7.37 -8.04 1.94
CA THR A 187 6.38 -8.52 0.95
C THR A 187 5.13 -9.03 1.64
N LYS A 188 4.06 -9.20 0.85
CA LYS A 188 2.77 -9.75 1.30
C LYS A 188 2.12 -8.98 2.46
N MET A 189 2.27 -7.66 2.44
CA MET A 189 1.66 -6.75 3.43
C MET A 189 0.14 -6.60 3.25
N ASP A 190 -0.42 -7.11 2.16
CA ASP A 190 -1.86 -7.22 1.88
C ASP A 190 -2.55 -8.37 2.64
N GLY A 191 -1.77 -9.26 3.24
CA GLY A 191 -2.26 -10.35 4.08
C GLY A 191 -2.68 -9.91 5.48
N THR A 192 -3.09 -10.88 6.31
CA THR A 192 -3.49 -10.64 7.70
C THR A 192 -2.33 -10.33 8.65
N ALA A 193 -1.10 -10.59 8.21
CA ALA A 193 0.10 -10.31 9.00
C ALA A 193 0.37 -8.81 9.05
N LYS A 194 0.54 -8.29 10.27
CA LYS A 194 0.81 -6.86 10.51
C LYS A 194 2.28 -6.46 10.31
N GLY A 195 3.14 -7.36 9.80
CA GLY A 195 4.54 -7.05 9.50
C GLY A 195 5.44 -6.85 10.74
N GLY A 196 5.05 -7.37 11.92
CA GLY A 196 5.84 -7.22 13.15
C GLY A 196 7.26 -7.78 13.06
N GLY A 197 7.52 -8.75 12.18
CA GLY A 197 8.86 -9.26 11.89
C GLY A 197 9.83 -8.22 11.33
N ALA A 198 9.31 -7.14 10.73
CA ALA A 198 10.12 -6.02 10.25
C ALA A 198 10.93 -5.36 11.37
N LEU A 199 10.30 -5.13 12.54
CA LEU A 199 10.95 -4.55 13.71
C LEU A 199 12.13 -5.43 14.16
N SER A 200 11.94 -6.76 14.21
CA SER A 200 12.99 -7.70 14.58
C SER A 200 14.13 -7.70 13.54
N ALA A 201 13.82 -7.66 12.25
CA ALA A 201 14.82 -7.62 11.20
C ALA A 201 15.69 -6.35 11.27
N VAL A 202 15.06 -5.19 11.47
CA VAL A 202 15.77 -3.90 11.61
C VAL A 202 16.60 -3.87 12.88
N ALA A 203 16.02 -4.31 14.01
CA ALA A 203 16.72 -4.33 15.31
C ALA A 203 17.99 -5.22 15.27
N GLU A 204 17.93 -6.37 14.59
CA GLU A 204 19.06 -7.30 14.50
C GLU A 204 20.15 -6.86 13.50
N THR A 205 19.81 -6.08 12.48
CA THR A 205 20.73 -5.80 11.38
C THR A 205 21.10 -4.32 11.25
N GLY A 206 20.30 -3.42 11.79
CA GLY A 206 20.39 -1.99 11.51
C GLY A 206 20.08 -1.61 10.05
N ALA A 207 19.64 -2.58 9.22
CA ALA A 207 19.32 -2.33 7.82
C ALA A 207 17.95 -1.68 7.69
N SER A 208 17.89 -0.50 7.06
CA SER A 208 16.64 0.23 6.85
C SER A 208 15.70 -0.51 5.90
N ILE A 209 14.38 -0.39 6.12
CA ILE A 209 13.39 -0.85 5.17
C ILE A 209 13.32 0.16 4.02
N CYS A 210 13.34 -0.36 2.78
CA CYS A 210 13.31 0.46 1.56
C CYS A 210 11.90 0.50 0.95
N TYR A 211 11.27 -0.66 0.82
CA TYR A 211 9.97 -0.82 0.17
C TYR A 211 9.08 -1.83 0.91
N ILE A 212 7.78 -1.71 0.65
CA ILE A 212 6.77 -2.70 1.03
C ILE A 212 5.97 -3.14 -0.20
N GLY A 213 5.75 -4.45 -0.34
CA GLY A 213 4.85 -5.04 -1.33
C GLY A 213 3.47 -5.22 -0.72
N VAL A 214 2.49 -4.53 -1.28
CA VAL A 214 1.13 -4.41 -0.73
C VAL A 214 0.08 -5.15 -1.57
N GLY A 215 0.48 -6.05 -2.44
CA GLY A 215 -0.38 -6.85 -3.30
C GLY A 215 0.42 -7.68 -4.30
N GLU A 216 -0.29 -8.38 -5.20
CA GLU A 216 0.31 -9.30 -6.17
C GLU A 216 0.69 -8.62 -7.50
N HIS A 217 0.09 -7.47 -7.83
CA HIS A 217 0.36 -6.79 -9.09
C HIS A 217 1.74 -6.11 -9.08
N LEU A 218 2.30 -5.90 -10.26
CA LEU A 218 3.63 -5.28 -10.43
C LEU A 218 3.67 -3.79 -10.05
N GLU A 219 2.52 -3.16 -9.86
CA GLU A 219 2.34 -1.81 -9.33
C GLU A 219 2.34 -1.74 -7.80
N ASP A 220 2.07 -2.88 -7.14
CA ASP A 220 1.88 -2.95 -5.68
C ASP A 220 3.21 -2.95 -4.93
N LEU A 221 4.03 -1.91 -5.18
CA LEU A 221 5.27 -1.63 -4.47
C LEU A 221 5.21 -0.19 -3.97
N GLU A 222 5.22 -0.02 -2.66
CA GLU A 222 5.22 1.29 -2.01
C GLU A 222 6.58 1.57 -1.37
N LYS A 223 7.02 2.82 -1.40
CA LYS A 223 8.15 3.25 -0.59
C LYS A 223 7.81 3.10 0.88
N PHE A 224 8.78 2.67 1.68
CA PHE A 224 8.55 2.53 3.11
C PHE A 224 8.39 3.90 3.77
N ASP A 225 7.37 4.02 4.62
CA ASP A 225 7.13 5.17 5.50
C ASP A 225 6.91 4.61 6.92
N PRO A 226 7.84 4.87 7.87
CA PRO A 226 7.75 4.33 9.22
C PRO A 226 6.48 4.74 9.95
N ASP A 227 6.04 5.98 9.77
CA ASP A 227 4.84 6.51 10.42
C ASP A 227 3.59 5.80 9.95
N ARG A 228 3.44 5.59 8.62
CA ARG A 228 2.34 4.83 8.04
C ARG A 228 2.36 3.38 8.49
N PHE A 229 3.54 2.77 8.47
CA PHE A 229 3.71 1.37 8.85
C PHE A 229 3.30 1.13 10.30
N ILE A 230 3.80 1.94 11.24
CA ILE A 230 3.45 1.82 12.66
C ILE A 230 1.98 2.16 12.91
N SER A 231 1.42 3.16 12.24
CA SER A 231 -0.01 3.48 12.33
C SER A 231 -0.87 2.28 11.93
N ARG A 232 -0.54 1.59 10.81
CA ARG A 232 -1.21 0.36 10.38
C ARG A 232 -1.02 -0.78 11.40
N LEU A 233 0.20 -0.97 11.91
CA LEU A 233 0.54 -2.00 12.89
C LEU A 233 -0.28 -1.87 14.18
N LEU A 234 -0.44 -0.63 14.67
CA LEU A 234 -1.21 -0.32 15.87
C LEU A 234 -2.73 -0.26 15.65
N GLY A 235 -3.20 -0.49 14.42
CA GLY A 235 -4.62 -0.41 14.09
C GLY A 235 -5.18 1.01 14.07
N MET A 236 -4.31 2.03 13.98
CA MET A 236 -4.69 3.44 13.90
C MET A 236 -5.15 3.86 12.49
N GLY A 237 -5.07 2.96 11.52
CA GLY A 237 -5.36 3.22 10.11
C GLY A 237 -4.25 4.00 9.40
N ASP A 238 -4.40 4.16 8.09
CA ASP A 238 -3.47 4.94 7.26
C ASP A 238 -4.13 6.24 6.80
N ILE A 239 -4.33 7.16 7.75
CA ILE A 239 -4.99 8.44 7.51
C ILE A 239 -4.22 9.29 6.48
N LYS A 240 -2.88 9.20 6.48
CA LYS A 240 -2.03 9.95 5.54
C LYS A 240 -2.23 9.51 4.09
N SER A 241 -2.24 8.18 3.85
CA SER A 241 -2.55 7.65 2.51
C SER A 241 -3.97 7.98 2.04
N LEU A 242 -4.94 8.02 2.96
CA LEU A 242 -6.30 8.47 2.65
C LEU A 242 -6.34 9.95 2.23
N ILE A 243 -5.63 10.81 2.94
CA ILE A 243 -5.55 12.25 2.60
C ILE A 243 -4.84 12.43 1.26
N GLU A 244 -3.75 11.70 1.00
CA GLU A 244 -3.03 11.77 -0.28
C GLU A 244 -3.90 11.27 -1.44
N ALA A 245 -4.53 10.10 -1.31
CA ALA A 245 -5.45 9.58 -2.32
C ALA A 245 -6.65 10.52 -2.56
N ALA A 246 -7.15 11.16 -1.50
CA ALA A 246 -8.19 12.18 -1.62
C ALA A 246 -7.65 13.42 -2.36
N SER A 247 -6.44 13.90 -2.05
CA SER A 247 -5.88 15.11 -2.66
C SER A 247 -5.50 14.94 -4.14
N GLU A 248 -5.18 13.72 -4.58
CA GLU A 248 -4.93 13.43 -6.00
C GLU A 248 -6.20 13.50 -6.87
N VAL A 249 -7.36 13.23 -6.28
CA VAL A 249 -8.65 13.18 -6.99
C VAL A 249 -9.51 14.41 -6.71
N MET A 250 -9.26 15.11 -5.60
CA MET A 250 -10.05 16.30 -5.20
C MET A 250 -9.53 17.57 -5.85
N ASP A 251 -10.40 18.17 -6.66
CA ASP A 251 -10.36 19.62 -6.94
C ASP A 251 -10.80 20.36 -5.64
N GLU A 252 -9.88 21.10 -5.01
CA GLU A 252 -10.12 21.83 -3.75
C GLU A 252 -11.40 22.68 -3.81
N ARG A 253 -11.71 23.28 -4.97
CA ARG A 253 -12.93 24.06 -5.21
C ARG A 253 -14.19 23.21 -5.11
N LYS A 254 -14.17 21.99 -5.65
CA LYS A 254 -15.30 21.05 -5.57
C LYS A 254 -15.51 20.53 -4.14
N ALA A 255 -14.43 20.32 -3.39
CA ALA A 255 -14.53 19.93 -1.99
C ALA A 255 -15.15 21.00 -1.10
N GLU A 256 -14.72 22.27 -1.26
CA GLU A 256 -15.34 23.42 -0.57
C GLU A 256 -16.80 23.61 -0.94
N GLU A 257 -17.13 23.48 -2.22
CA GLU A 257 -18.50 23.60 -2.70
C GLU A 257 -19.41 22.49 -2.14
N THR A 258 -18.91 21.24 -2.13
CA THR A 258 -19.62 20.10 -1.54
C THR A 258 -19.81 20.28 -0.03
N ALA A 259 -18.77 20.75 0.68
CA ALA A 259 -18.87 21.05 2.11
C ALA A 259 -19.89 22.17 2.37
N ARG A 260 -19.92 23.21 1.53
CA ARG A 260 -20.89 24.32 1.63
C ARG A 260 -22.33 23.86 1.33
N LYS A 261 -22.54 23.01 0.33
CA LYS A 261 -23.85 22.37 0.02
C LYS A 261 -24.30 21.47 1.17
N LEU A 262 -23.38 20.71 1.73
CA LEU A 262 -23.59 19.90 2.94
C LEU A 262 -24.04 20.78 4.12
N MET A 263 -23.34 21.88 4.38
CA MET A 263 -23.64 22.81 5.48
C MET A 263 -24.97 23.54 5.29
N SER A 264 -25.39 23.76 4.05
CA SER A 264 -26.67 24.43 3.73
C SER A 264 -27.87 23.46 3.67
N GLY A 265 -27.67 22.14 3.85
CA GLY A 265 -28.71 21.12 3.74
C GLY A 265 -29.23 20.90 2.31
N LYS A 266 -28.49 21.36 1.30
CA LYS A 266 -28.80 21.27 -0.12
C LYS A 266 -28.11 20.10 -0.84
N PHE A 267 -27.73 19.07 -0.08
CA PHE A 267 -27.12 17.86 -0.67
C PHE A 267 -28.14 17.10 -1.50
N THR A 268 -27.78 16.73 -2.73
CA THR A 268 -28.62 16.12 -3.74
C THR A 268 -28.15 14.71 -4.11
N LEU A 269 -28.92 13.96 -4.91
CA LEU A 269 -28.44 12.70 -5.51
C LEU A 269 -27.28 12.96 -6.50
N ARG A 270 -27.24 14.13 -7.14
CA ARG A 270 -26.11 14.52 -7.99
C ARG A 270 -24.82 14.62 -7.18
N ASP A 271 -24.86 15.29 -6.03
CA ASP A 271 -23.71 15.38 -5.14
C ASP A 271 -23.27 14.00 -4.63
N MET A 272 -24.23 13.11 -4.37
CA MET A 272 -23.95 11.71 -4.01
C MET A 272 -23.31 10.93 -5.16
N TYR A 273 -23.76 11.14 -6.40
CA TYR A 273 -23.16 10.55 -7.61
C TYR A 273 -21.71 10.99 -7.78
N ASP A 274 -21.47 12.30 -7.71
CA ASP A 274 -20.12 12.87 -7.85
C ASP A 274 -19.17 12.35 -6.78
N GLN A 275 -19.66 12.16 -5.52
CA GLN A 275 -18.86 11.53 -4.46
C GLN A 275 -18.55 10.06 -4.74
N MET A 276 -19.51 9.30 -5.28
CA MET A 276 -19.26 7.89 -5.64
C MET A 276 -18.28 7.75 -6.79
N GLU A 277 -18.34 8.64 -7.78
CA GLU A 277 -17.38 8.68 -8.88
C GLU A 277 -15.97 9.01 -8.39
N MET A 278 -15.85 9.97 -7.48
CA MET A 278 -14.62 10.33 -6.81
C MET A 278 -14.03 9.15 -6.02
N LEU A 279 -14.84 8.44 -5.23
CA LEU A 279 -14.39 7.25 -4.49
C LEU A 279 -13.88 6.14 -5.43
N GLN A 280 -14.50 5.95 -6.59
CA GLN A 280 -14.01 5.01 -7.61
C GLN A 280 -12.67 5.45 -8.22
N GLY A 281 -12.45 6.76 -8.37
CA GLY A 281 -11.18 7.34 -8.84
C GLY A 281 -10.02 7.20 -7.85
N MET A 282 -10.31 7.06 -6.53
CA MET A 282 -9.30 6.89 -5.48
C MET A 282 -8.69 5.48 -5.42
N GLY A 283 -9.13 4.56 -6.29
CA GLY A 283 -8.62 3.19 -6.35
C GLY A 283 -9.57 2.13 -5.79
N PRO A 284 -9.12 0.87 -5.68
CA PRO A 284 -9.97 -0.22 -5.23
C PRO A 284 -10.52 0.03 -3.82
N PHE A 285 -11.83 -0.14 -3.65
CA PHE A 285 -12.53 0.08 -2.36
C PHE A 285 -11.90 -0.71 -1.20
N LYS A 286 -11.37 -1.89 -1.49
CA LYS A 286 -10.63 -2.72 -0.52
C LYS A 286 -9.42 -1.97 0.06
N LYS A 287 -8.67 -1.26 -0.79
CA LYS A 287 -7.51 -0.46 -0.38
C LYS A 287 -7.95 0.72 0.50
N LEU A 288 -9.02 1.40 0.12
CA LEU A 288 -9.59 2.51 0.92
C LEU A 288 -10.14 2.04 2.27
N ALA A 289 -10.86 0.91 2.29
CA ALA A 289 -11.41 0.34 3.52
C ALA A 289 -10.30 -0.09 4.51
N SER A 290 -9.18 -0.63 4.01
CA SER A 290 -8.03 -1.02 4.84
C SER A 290 -7.29 0.18 5.46
N MET A 291 -7.45 1.38 4.91
CA MET A 291 -6.84 2.60 5.43
C MET A 291 -7.64 3.24 6.56
N LEU A 292 -8.92 2.85 6.74
CA LEU A 292 -9.79 3.42 7.78
C LEU A 292 -9.60 2.71 9.12
N PRO A 293 -9.39 3.47 10.24
CA PRO A 293 -9.20 2.89 11.57
C PRO A 293 -10.40 2.04 12.01
N GLY A 294 -10.15 0.77 12.39
CA GLY A 294 -11.18 -0.12 12.92
C GLY A 294 -12.21 -0.64 11.91
N LEU A 295 -12.09 -0.31 10.63
CA LEU A 295 -12.93 -0.87 9.56
C LEU A 295 -12.28 -2.13 8.96
N ALA A 296 -10.97 -2.12 8.80
CA ALA A 296 -10.20 -3.24 8.26
C ALA A 296 -10.42 -4.56 9.04
N ASP A 297 -10.51 -4.46 10.37
CA ASP A 297 -10.69 -5.64 11.24
C ASP A 297 -12.16 -6.13 11.32
N LYS A 298 -13.12 -5.35 10.79
CA LYS A 298 -14.57 -5.61 10.90
C LYS A 298 -15.24 -6.01 9.60
N MET A 299 -14.61 -5.76 8.46
CA MET A 299 -15.15 -6.09 7.14
C MET A 299 -14.46 -7.34 6.58
N THR A 300 -15.25 -8.32 6.21
CA THR A 300 -14.76 -9.47 5.46
C THR A 300 -14.57 -9.10 3.99
N ASP A 301 -13.79 -9.90 3.24
CA ASP A 301 -13.64 -9.72 1.79
C ASP A 301 -15.00 -9.75 1.08
N GLN A 302 -15.93 -10.58 1.55
CA GLN A 302 -17.31 -10.63 1.06
C GLN A 302 -18.08 -9.33 1.31
N ASP A 303 -17.91 -8.68 2.47
CA ASP A 303 -18.55 -7.40 2.76
C ASP A 303 -18.04 -6.28 1.85
N VAL A 304 -16.75 -6.30 1.53
CA VAL A 304 -16.11 -5.36 0.61
C VAL A 304 -16.68 -5.53 -0.81
N GLU A 305 -16.73 -6.77 -1.31
CA GLU A 305 -17.25 -7.10 -2.64
C GLU A 305 -18.74 -6.75 -2.77
N MET A 306 -19.57 -7.11 -1.78
CA MET A 306 -20.99 -6.75 -1.74
C MET A 306 -21.19 -5.22 -1.71
N THR A 307 -20.32 -4.48 -1.05
CA THR A 307 -20.38 -3.02 -1.00
C THR A 307 -20.01 -2.41 -2.35
N GLN A 308 -18.96 -2.92 -3.03
CA GLN A 308 -18.57 -2.49 -4.37
C GLN A 308 -19.68 -2.75 -5.40
N GLU A 309 -20.27 -3.93 -5.40
CA GLU A 309 -21.39 -4.25 -6.28
C GLU A 309 -22.60 -3.33 -6.05
N ARG A 310 -22.91 -3.02 -4.79
CA ARG A 310 -24.00 -2.11 -4.44
C ARG A 310 -23.73 -0.69 -4.91
N LEU A 311 -22.50 -0.18 -4.75
CA LEU A 311 -22.12 1.14 -5.23
C LEU A 311 -22.17 1.21 -6.77
N ALA A 312 -21.68 0.21 -7.47
CA ALA A 312 -21.76 0.12 -8.93
C ALA A 312 -23.22 0.12 -9.39
N ARG A 313 -24.08 -0.65 -8.75
CA ARG A 313 -25.52 -0.68 -9.03
C ARG A 313 -26.20 0.65 -8.80
N PHE A 314 -25.87 1.34 -7.73
CA PHE A 314 -26.42 2.67 -7.44
C PHE A 314 -26.03 3.68 -8.53
N LYS A 315 -24.79 3.61 -9.03
CA LYS A 315 -24.34 4.44 -10.16
C LYS A 315 -25.19 4.18 -11.40
N VAL A 316 -25.36 2.94 -11.80
CA VAL A 316 -26.21 2.57 -12.96
C VAL A 316 -27.65 3.05 -12.81
N ILE A 317 -28.20 3.00 -11.59
CA ILE A 317 -29.56 3.53 -11.32
C ILE A 317 -29.59 5.05 -11.52
N MET A 318 -28.58 5.77 -11.01
CA MET A 318 -28.50 7.24 -11.13
C MET A 318 -28.22 7.68 -12.58
N ASP A 319 -27.47 6.91 -13.36
CA ASP A 319 -27.25 7.16 -14.81
C ASP A 319 -28.55 7.10 -15.62
N SER A 320 -29.58 6.41 -15.11
CA SER A 320 -30.92 6.37 -15.71
C SER A 320 -31.87 7.47 -15.24
N MET A 321 -31.39 8.35 -14.38
CA MET A 321 -32.15 9.54 -13.90
C MET A 321 -31.83 10.76 -14.77
N ASN A 322 -32.78 11.70 -14.85
CA ASN A 322 -32.51 12.99 -15.45
C ASN A 322 -31.99 14.01 -14.41
N GLU A 323 -31.50 15.17 -14.86
CA GLU A 323 -30.90 16.20 -14.00
C GLU A 323 -31.88 16.73 -12.92
N GLU A 324 -33.18 16.82 -13.25
CA GLU A 324 -34.19 17.23 -12.28
C GLU A 324 -34.36 16.21 -11.16
N GLU A 325 -34.31 14.91 -11.50
CA GLU A 325 -34.43 13.81 -10.54
C GLU A 325 -33.20 13.69 -9.64
N LEU A 326 -32.02 13.89 -10.21
CA LEU A 326 -30.76 13.95 -9.46
C LEU A 326 -30.73 15.19 -8.53
N GLY A 327 -31.24 16.33 -8.99
CA GLY A 327 -31.29 17.57 -8.20
C GLY A 327 -32.40 17.60 -7.14
N ASN A 328 -33.54 16.93 -7.40
CA ASN A 328 -34.69 16.91 -6.49
C ASN A 328 -35.27 15.49 -6.32
N PRO A 329 -34.66 14.64 -5.49
CA PRO A 329 -35.06 13.25 -5.31
C PRO A 329 -36.53 13.09 -4.79
N LYS A 330 -37.09 14.10 -4.16
CA LYS A 330 -38.48 14.05 -3.64
C LYS A 330 -39.53 13.91 -4.74
N MET A 331 -39.21 14.28 -5.98
CA MET A 331 -40.12 14.11 -7.11
C MET A 331 -40.15 12.68 -7.67
N ILE A 332 -39.25 11.80 -7.23
CA ILE A 332 -39.15 10.40 -7.71
C ILE A 332 -40.26 9.57 -7.00
N LYS A 333 -41.45 9.60 -7.58
CA LYS A 333 -42.61 8.78 -7.13
C LYS A 333 -42.73 7.49 -7.95
N SER A 334 -43.74 6.69 -7.66
CA SER A 334 -43.89 5.32 -8.17
C SER A 334 -43.71 5.16 -9.69
N SER A 335 -44.27 6.06 -10.51
CA SER A 335 -44.11 6.03 -11.97
C SER A 335 -42.66 6.25 -12.42
N ARG A 336 -41.97 7.22 -11.77
CA ARG A 336 -40.53 7.50 -12.07
C ARG A 336 -39.67 6.36 -11.58
N VAL A 337 -39.93 5.78 -10.40
CA VAL A 337 -39.24 4.58 -9.89
C VAL A 337 -39.32 3.44 -10.91
N THR A 338 -40.51 3.20 -11.49
CA THR A 338 -40.68 2.14 -12.50
C THR A 338 -39.90 2.45 -13.79
N ARG A 339 -39.92 3.71 -14.25
CA ARG A 339 -39.16 4.13 -15.43
C ARG A 339 -37.65 3.99 -15.22
N ILE A 340 -37.15 4.48 -14.08
CA ILE A 340 -35.72 4.40 -13.71
C ILE A 340 -35.28 2.93 -13.62
N ALA A 341 -36.06 2.07 -12.96
CA ALA A 341 -35.80 0.65 -12.84
C ALA A 341 -35.69 -0.04 -14.22
N ARG A 342 -36.60 0.29 -15.15
CA ARG A 342 -36.59 -0.23 -16.52
C ARG A 342 -35.34 0.27 -17.29
N GLY A 343 -35.01 1.56 -17.19
CA GLY A 343 -33.87 2.18 -17.88
C GLY A 343 -32.53 1.65 -17.40
N SER A 344 -32.39 1.41 -16.10
CA SER A 344 -31.17 0.90 -15.46
C SER A 344 -31.03 -0.64 -15.51
N GLY A 345 -32.02 -1.36 -16.02
CA GLY A 345 -32.03 -2.84 -15.96
C GLY A 345 -32.12 -3.38 -14.52
N THR A 346 -32.60 -2.57 -13.57
CA THR A 346 -32.73 -2.95 -12.15
C THR A 346 -34.17 -3.13 -11.72
N THR A 347 -34.40 -3.48 -10.46
CA THR A 347 -35.75 -3.62 -9.88
C THR A 347 -36.20 -2.35 -9.19
N THR A 348 -37.51 -2.13 -9.10
CA THR A 348 -38.12 -1.03 -8.31
C THR A 348 -37.70 -1.08 -6.84
N LYS A 349 -37.39 -2.27 -6.30
CA LYS A 349 -36.88 -2.46 -4.93
C LYS A 349 -35.48 -1.83 -4.80
N GLN A 350 -34.60 -2.04 -5.77
CA GLN A 350 -33.22 -1.50 -5.78
C GLN A 350 -33.21 0.03 -5.94
N VAL A 351 -34.10 0.60 -6.75
CA VAL A 351 -34.27 2.04 -6.87
C VAL A 351 -34.73 2.64 -5.53
N ARG A 352 -35.70 2.00 -4.85
CA ARG A 352 -36.15 2.44 -3.52
C ARG A 352 -35.06 2.29 -2.46
N GLU A 353 -34.21 1.29 -2.57
CA GLU A 353 -33.05 1.10 -1.68
C GLU A 353 -32.06 2.27 -1.81
N LEU A 354 -31.72 2.69 -3.03
CA LEU A 354 -30.91 3.88 -3.27
C LEU A 354 -31.51 5.13 -2.62
N LEU A 355 -32.81 5.39 -2.84
CA LEU A 355 -33.48 6.55 -2.27
C LEU A 355 -33.50 6.50 -0.72
N LYS A 356 -33.69 5.32 -0.13
CA LYS A 356 -33.62 5.10 1.32
C LYS A 356 -32.23 5.36 1.86
N GLN A 357 -31.19 4.92 1.14
CA GLN A 357 -29.79 5.16 1.51
C GLN A 357 -29.45 6.66 1.45
N TYR A 358 -29.93 7.36 0.43
CA TYR A 358 -29.80 8.80 0.32
C TYR A 358 -30.46 9.53 1.50
N ASP A 359 -31.69 9.17 1.86
CA ASP A 359 -32.40 9.76 3.02
C ASP A 359 -31.66 9.45 4.34
N ALA A 360 -31.11 8.25 4.49
CA ALA A 360 -30.32 7.87 5.66
C ALA A 360 -29.03 8.70 5.76
N SER A 361 -28.34 8.91 4.63
CA SER A 361 -27.16 9.78 4.56
C SER A 361 -27.49 11.22 4.96
N LEU A 362 -28.59 11.79 4.46
CA LEU A 362 -29.05 13.11 4.86
C LEU A 362 -29.35 13.23 6.36
N LYS A 363 -29.98 12.20 6.95
CA LYS A 363 -30.27 12.18 8.39
C LYS A 363 -29.01 12.09 9.24
N ALA A 364 -28.07 11.23 8.85
CA ALA A 364 -26.79 11.08 9.53
C ALA A 364 -26.01 12.42 9.52
N MET A 365 -25.99 13.10 8.37
CA MET A 365 -25.33 14.38 8.19
C MET A 365 -25.95 15.49 9.05
N LYS A 366 -27.29 15.56 9.13
CA LYS A 366 -27.98 16.50 10.00
C LYS A 366 -27.69 16.23 11.49
N GLY A 367 -27.60 14.97 11.89
CA GLY A 367 -27.24 14.57 13.26
C GLY A 367 -25.79 14.98 13.60
N PHE A 368 -24.88 14.85 12.65
CA PHE A 368 -23.46 15.24 12.80
C PHE A 368 -23.34 16.77 12.98
N MET A 369 -24.10 17.54 12.22
CA MET A 369 -24.10 19.01 12.27
C MET A 369 -24.75 19.60 13.52
N GLY A 370 -25.69 18.89 14.14
CA GLY A 370 -26.32 19.26 15.40
C GLY A 370 -25.37 19.17 16.61
N ASN A 371 -24.28 18.42 16.50
CA ASN A 371 -23.33 18.22 17.59
C ASN A 371 -22.21 19.27 17.58
N ARG A 372 -22.41 20.36 18.38
CA ARG A 372 -21.47 21.49 18.50
C ARG A 372 -20.03 21.06 18.88
N LYS A 373 -19.88 19.97 19.64
CA LYS A 373 -18.57 19.48 20.13
C LYS A 373 -17.76 18.83 18.98
N MET A 374 -18.43 18.04 18.16
CA MET A 374 -17.85 17.33 17.02
C MET A 374 -17.50 18.30 15.88
N ARG A 375 -18.35 19.29 15.64
CA ARG A 375 -18.09 20.37 14.67
C ARG A 375 -16.86 21.22 15.05
N ARG A 376 -16.65 21.52 16.33
CA ARG A 376 -15.44 22.22 16.80
C ARG A 376 -14.17 21.38 16.65
N GLN A 377 -14.24 20.09 16.90
CA GLN A 377 -13.10 19.17 16.73
C GLN A 377 -12.68 19.05 15.25
N LEU A 378 -13.63 18.89 14.35
CA LEU A 378 -13.35 18.86 12.91
C LEU A 378 -12.76 20.18 12.41
N MET A 379 -13.35 21.33 12.77
CA MET A 379 -12.81 22.66 12.40
C MET A 379 -11.41 22.91 12.96
N LYS A 380 -11.08 22.35 14.12
CA LYS A 380 -9.74 22.46 14.70
C LYS A 380 -8.74 21.62 13.91
N GLN A 381 -9.08 20.42 13.56
CA GLN A 381 -8.25 19.54 12.71
C GLN A 381 -7.99 20.13 11.32
N PHE A 382 -9.01 20.74 10.69
CA PHE A 382 -8.83 21.42 9.40
C PHE A 382 -7.96 22.68 9.50
N LYS A 383 -8.04 23.47 10.60
CA LYS A 383 -7.16 24.64 10.82
C LYS A 383 -5.72 24.26 11.11
N ASP A 384 -5.49 23.19 11.86
CA ASP A 384 -4.15 22.69 12.17
C ASP A 384 -3.45 22.13 10.91
N PHE A 385 -4.22 21.63 9.95
CA PHE A 385 -3.73 21.16 8.64
C PHE A 385 -3.32 22.33 7.72
N ASP A 386 -4.04 23.44 7.75
CA ASP A 386 -3.72 24.63 6.92
C ASP A 386 -2.44 25.34 7.41
N MET A 387 -2.12 25.25 8.71
CA MET A 387 -0.90 25.86 9.29
C MET A 387 0.38 25.06 9.03
N THR A 388 0.28 23.78 8.63
CA THR A 388 1.44 22.94 8.27
C THR A 388 1.87 23.07 6.81
N LYS A 389 1.05 23.71 5.95
CA LYS A 389 1.36 23.99 4.54
C LYS A 389 1.97 25.37 4.29
N GLY A 390 2.13 26.20 5.32
CA GLY A 390 2.58 27.59 5.22
C GLY A 390 3.94 27.85 5.90
N GLY A 391 4.78 26.80 6.10
CA GLY A 391 6.12 26.95 6.68
C GLY A 391 7.19 26.37 5.77
#